data_810ccca955f0f84c26fff9ae37e90d04
#
_entry.id   810ccca955f0f84c26fff9ae37e90d04
#
_cell.length_a   1.000
_cell.length_b   1.000
_cell.length_c   1.000
_cell.angle_alpha   90.00
_cell.angle_beta   90.00
_cell.angle_gamma   90.00
#
_symmetry.space_group_name_H-M   'P 1'
#
loop_
_entity.id
_entity.type
_entity.pdbx_description
1 polymer ?
#
loop_
_entity_poly.entity_id
_entity_poly.type
_entity_poly.pdbx_seq_one_letter_code
_entity_poly.pdbx_strand_id
1 'polypeptide(L)'
;MFRALSFAAALFAATTVQAQAEAQNSHGTHSEHGSAHGHHPADFASDRIHVRIDGDMDGRDIILIPGLSSSPEIWQGTVDHLTAQDGVGWRVHRIHVQGFAGAPAEGNAQTGDAPTPVAAPVADEIARYIRENNLPKPAVVGHSMGGTIGLMLAARHPDSVGRLMVVDMIPFMGAMFGPPGTTADSVKPVADQIWVAQANSPREAYVAQATASINGMINTESRREQALEDMRTSDQKVSAAAFRELVATDLRPELAKITAPTEVVYVKFNDPRMTPQITDAVYQMSYAGLPGVTLKRIDDSAHVSMFDPPQAFYGELDAVLAR
;
A
#
# COMPACT_ATOMS: atom_id res chain seq x y z
N MET A 1 -31.94 -12.69 5.71
CA MET A 1 -31.10 -13.16 6.83
C MET A 1 -29.67 -13.28 6.29
N PHE A 2 -28.94 -12.15 6.15
CA PHE A 2 -27.58 -12.11 5.64
C PHE A 2 -26.60 -12.38 6.78
N ARG A 3 -25.96 -13.53 6.77
CA ARG A 3 -24.84 -13.81 7.67
C ARG A 3 -23.69 -12.86 7.28
N ALA A 4 -23.12 -12.18 8.27
CA ALA A 4 -21.97 -11.29 8.12
C ALA A 4 -20.90 -11.96 7.25
N LEU A 5 -20.54 -11.30 6.15
CA LEU A 5 -19.43 -11.67 5.29
C LEU A 5 -18.13 -11.38 6.04
N SER A 6 -17.58 -12.38 6.70
CA SER A 6 -16.28 -12.28 7.38
C SER A 6 -15.16 -12.29 6.33
N PHE A 7 -14.97 -11.17 5.66
CA PHE A 7 -13.87 -10.97 4.70
C PHE A 7 -12.50 -10.88 5.41
N ALA A 8 -12.51 -10.48 6.68
CA ALA A 8 -11.34 -10.39 7.54
C ALA A 8 -10.66 -11.73 7.86
N ALA A 9 -11.37 -12.84 7.73
CA ALA A 9 -10.86 -14.16 8.10
C ALA A 9 -9.73 -14.67 7.18
N ALA A 10 -9.62 -14.18 5.94
CA ALA A 10 -8.54 -14.56 5.04
C ALA A 10 -7.21 -13.82 5.33
N LEU A 11 -7.30 -12.61 5.93
CA LEU A 11 -6.11 -11.85 6.30
C LEU A 11 -5.63 -12.13 7.73
N PHE A 12 -6.50 -12.56 8.66
CA PHE A 12 -6.12 -12.73 10.08
C PHE A 12 -7.05 -13.70 10.86
N ALA A 13 -7.15 -14.96 10.43
CA ALA A 13 -7.78 -15.99 11.24
C ALA A 13 -6.80 -16.52 12.30
N ALA A 14 -7.01 -16.19 13.55
CA ALA A 14 -6.30 -16.79 14.66
C ALA A 14 -6.80 -18.23 14.88
N THR A 15 -6.06 -19.21 14.42
CA THR A 15 -6.15 -20.60 14.91
C THR A 15 -4.95 -20.88 15.77
N THR A 16 -5.23 -21.16 17.05
CA THR A 16 -4.25 -21.71 17.98
C THR A 16 -3.85 -23.11 17.52
N VAL A 17 -2.66 -23.23 16.94
CA VAL A 17 -1.99 -24.52 16.74
C VAL A 17 -0.75 -24.53 17.61
N GLN A 18 -0.73 -25.43 18.58
CA GLN A 18 0.49 -25.80 19.30
C GLN A 18 1.41 -26.56 18.33
N ALA A 19 2.56 -25.98 18.02
CA ALA A 19 3.63 -26.69 17.31
C ALA A 19 4.85 -26.84 18.24
N GLN A 20 5.29 -28.07 18.37
CA GLN A 20 6.52 -28.45 19.04
C GLN A 20 7.75 -28.01 18.23
N ALA A 21 8.76 -27.49 18.93
CA ALA A 21 10.01 -27.03 18.36
C ALA A 21 10.95 -28.21 18.06
N GLU A 22 11.58 -28.17 16.89
CA GLU A 22 12.90 -28.80 16.67
C GLU A 22 13.83 -27.78 16.02
N ALA A 23 14.95 -27.55 16.71
CA ALA A 23 15.99 -26.61 16.27
C ALA A 23 17.01 -27.33 15.40
N GLN A 24 17.39 -26.73 14.26
CA GLN A 24 18.65 -27.04 13.59
C GLN A 24 19.35 -25.75 13.14
N ASN A 25 20.59 -25.60 13.67
CA ASN A 25 21.56 -24.56 13.31
C ASN A 25 22.19 -24.83 11.95
N SER A 26 22.33 -23.79 11.12
CA SER A 26 23.39 -23.75 10.12
C SER A 26 23.89 -22.33 9.88
N HIS A 27 25.17 -22.11 10.11
CA HIS A 27 25.93 -20.89 9.81
C HIS A 27 26.18 -20.80 8.29
N GLY A 28 25.93 -19.65 7.69
CA GLY A 28 26.31 -19.30 6.33
C GLY A 28 26.92 -17.89 6.28
N THR A 29 28.16 -17.83 5.81
CA THR A 29 29.02 -16.66 5.69
C THR A 29 28.54 -15.69 4.58
N HIS A 30 28.46 -14.40 4.90
CA HIS A 30 28.14 -13.33 3.95
C HIS A 30 29.39 -12.93 3.15
N SER A 31 29.26 -12.84 1.83
CA SER A 31 30.20 -12.17 0.93
C SER A 31 29.62 -10.81 0.49
N GLU A 32 30.35 -9.74 0.81
CA GLU A 32 30.04 -8.39 0.37
C GLU A 32 30.32 -8.24 -1.13
N HIS A 33 29.32 -7.82 -1.89
CA HIS A 33 29.52 -7.30 -3.25
C HIS A 33 29.25 -5.81 -3.23
N GLY A 34 30.32 -5.02 -3.29
CA GLY A 34 30.25 -3.57 -3.49
C GLY A 34 29.82 -3.23 -4.91
N SER A 35 28.67 -2.57 -5.04
CA SER A 35 28.20 -1.95 -6.27
C SER A 35 28.63 -0.47 -6.27
N ALA A 36 29.30 -0.03 -7.31
CA ALA A 36 29.66 1.38 -7.52
C ALA A 36 28.38 2.21 -7.75
N HIS A 37 28.06 3.08 -6.81
CA HIS A 37 26.93 4.00 -6.93
C HIS A 37 27.36 5.25 -7.71
N GLY A 38 26.71 5.47 -8.87
CA GLY A 38 26.73 6.78 -9.54
C GLY A 38 26.10 7.84 -8.62
N HIS A 39 26.59 9.07 -8.69
CA HIS A 39 26.04 10.21 -7.96
C HIS A 39 24.59 10.46 -8.43
N HIS A 40 23.62 9.94 -7.68
CA HIS A 40 22.22 10.37 -7.77
C HIS A 40 22.08 11.69 -6.99
N PRO A 41 21.18 12.62 -7.40
CA PRO A 41 20.83 13.76 -6.57
C PRO A 41 20.42 13.25 -5.19
N ALA A 42 20.75 14.01 -4.15
CA ALA A 42 20.57 13.57 -2.77
C ALA A 42 19.11 13.11 -2.54
N ASP A 43 18.95 11.84 -2.21
CA ASP A 43 17.67 11.28 -1.85
C ASP A 43 17.06 12.10 -0.70
N PHE A 44 15.77 12.43 -0.79
CA PHE A 44 15.08 13.09 0.30
C PHE A 44 14.85 12.10 1.44
N ALA A 45 15.21 12.49 2.65
CA ALA A 45 14.98 11.70 3.84
C ALA A 45 14.39 12.57 4.95
N SER A 46 13.38 12.02 5.63
CA SER A 46 12.79 12.57 6.84
C SER A 46 12.55 11.46 7.87
N ASP A 47 12.02 11.82 9.03
CA ASP A 47 11.65 10.86 10.06
C ASP A 47 10.41 10.00 9.70
N ARG A 48 9.69 10.33 8.60
CA ARG A 48 8.49 9.61 8.13
C ARG A 48 8.71 8.82 6.86
N ILE A 49 9.46 9.38 5.93
CA ILE A 49 9.70 8.79 4.61
C ILE A 49 11.14 9.01 4.15
N HIS A 50 11.59 8.09 3.31
CA HIS A 50 12.71 8.28 2.40
C HIS A 50 12.17 8.29 0.98
N VAL A 51 12.70 9.14 0.08
CA VAL A 51 12.29 9.20 -1.32
C VAL A 51 13.49 8.90 -2.19
N ARG A 52 13.38 7.86 -2.99
CA ARG A 52 14.34 7.53 -4.04
C ARG A 52 13.85 8.05 -5.38
N ILE A 53 14.75 8.64 -6.15
CA ILE A 53 14.43 9.22 -7.47
C ILE A 53 15.10 8.39 -8.56
N ASP A 54 14.32 7.99 -9.56
CA ASP A 54 14.75 7.23 -10.73
C ASP A 54 14.31 7.94 -12.03
N GLY A 55 14.92 7.58 -13.15
CA GLY A 55 14.54 8.03 -14.48
C GLY A 55 15.13 9.38 -14.89
N ASP A 56 14.37 10.14 -15.69
CA ASP A 56 14.79 11.41 -16.26
C ASP A 56 14.59 12.56 -15.27
N MET A 57 15.68 13.20 -14.87
CA MET A 57 15.66 14.29 -13.88
C MET A 57 14.93 15.54 -14.37
N ASP A 58 14.82 15.73 -15.67
CA ASP A 58 14.07 16.83 -16.32
C ASP A 58 12.66 16.39 -16.77
N GLY A 59 12.29 15.14 -16.48
CA GLY A 59 11.02 14.53 -16.84
C GLY A 59 9.83 15.02 -16.00
N ARG A 60 8.63 14.55 -16.36
CA ARG A 60 7.41 14.78 -15.57
C ARG A 60 7.46 13.98 -14.27
N ASP A 61 6.91 14.58 -13.22
CA ASP A 61 6.95 13.97 -11.90
C ASP A 61 5.83 12.93 -11.72
N ILE A 62 6.23 11.75 -11.20
CA ILE A 62 5.31 10.73 -10.74
C ILE A 62 5.77 10.19 -9.38
N ILE A 63 4.86 10.13 -8.41
CA ILE A 63 5.10 9.60 -7.06
C ILE A 63 4.46 8.24 -6.94
N LEU A 64 5.25 7.23 -6.58
CA LEU A 64 4.83 5.84 -6.38
C LEU A 64 4.84 5.50 -4.88
N ILE A 65 3.66 5.20 -4.31
CA ILE A 65 3.49 4.93 -2.88
C ILE A 65 3.20 3.45 -2.69
N PRO A 66 4.08 2.70 -2.00
CA PRO A 66 3.92 1.26 -1.79
C PRO A 66 2.84 0.93 -0.76
N GLY A 67 2.48 -0.35 -0.68
CA GLY A 67 1.55 -0.89 0.30
C GLY A 67 2.16 -1.06 1.70
N LEU A 68 1.35 -1.62 2.59
CA LEU A 68 1.75 -1.95 3.97
C LEU A 68 2.97 -2.88 3.96
N SER A 69 3.96 -2.56 4.79
CA SER A 69 5.19 -3.36 4.96
C SER A 69 5.94 -3.62 3.66
N SER A 70 5.82 -2.74 2.67
CA SER A 70 6.46 -2.89 1.37
C SER A 70 7.59 -1.88 1.17
N SER A 71 8.63 -2.32 0.46
CA SER A 71 9.71 -1.45 -0.02
C SER A 71 9.32 -0.71 -1.30
N PRO A 72 10.10 0.32 -1.71
CA PRO A 72 9.99 0.94 -3.04
C PRO A 72 10.21 -0.06 -4.20
N GLU A 73 10.82 -1.20 -3.93
CA GLU A 73 11.18 -2.19 -4.95
C GLU A 73 9.96 -2.91 -5.56
N ILE A 74 8.80 -2.87 -4.90
CA ILE A 74 7.57 -3.36 -5.53
C ILE A 74 7.23 -2.61 -6.83
N TRP A 75 7.77 -1.39 -6.98
CA TRP A 75 7.58 -0.53 -8.15
C TRP A 75 8.68 -0.67 -9.21
N GLN A 76 9.70 -1.54 -9.04
CA GLN A 76 10.82 -1.62 -9.96
C GLN A 76 10.36 -1.88 -11.41
N GLY A 77 9.46 -2.83 -11.63
CA GLY A 77 8.92 -3.08 -12.97
C GLY A 77 8.14 -1.88 -13.55
N THR A 78 7.49 -1.09 -12.69
CA THR A 78 6.81 0.15 -13.11
C THR A 78 7.83 1.23 -13.49
N VAL A 79 8.93 1.36 -12.75
CA VAL A 79 10.05 2.25 -13.10
C VAL A 79 10.63 1.86 -14.46
N ASP A 80 10.93 0.56 -14.64
CA ASP A 80 11.47 0.05 -15.90
C ASP A 80 10.52 0.34 -17.08
N HIS A 81 9.20 0.16 -16.88
CA HIS A 81 8.20 0.47 -17.88
C HIS A 81 8.15 1.96 -18.25
N LEU A 82 8.12 2.84 -17.24
CA LEU A 82 8.05 4.29 -17.45
C LEU A 82 9.31 4.87 -18.09
N THR A 83 10.46 4.33 -17.72
CA THR A 83 11.77 4.84 -18.23
C THR A 83 12.17 4.24 -19.58
N ALA A 84 11.52 3.15 -20.01
CA ALA A 84 11.73 2.57 -21.34
C ALA A 84 10.90 3.24 -22.45
N GLN A 85 9.97 4.15 -22.10
CA GLN A 85 9.09 4.82 -23.07
C GLN A 85 9.85 5.92 -23.81
N ASP A 86 9.79 5.88 -25.16
CA ASP A 86 10.35 6.94 -25.99
C ASP A 86 9.48 8.22 -25.89
N GLY A 87 10.12 9.37 -25.74
CA GLY A 87 9.54 10.69 -25.97
C GLY A 87 9.07 11.47 -24.74
N VAL A 88 8.63 10.87 -23.67
CA VAL A 88 8.28 11.57 -22.42
C VAL A 88 9.11 11.02 -21.28
N GLY A 89 10.11 11.79 -20.83
CA GLY A 89 10.86 11.44 -19.65
C GLY A 89 9.98 11.48 -18.40
N TRP A 90 10.15 10.51 -17.52
CA TRP A 90 9.55 10.48 -16.19
C TRP A 90 10.60 10.60 -15.12
N ARG A 91 10.39 11.53 -14.18
CA ARG A 91 11.11 11.57 -12.92
C ARG A 91 10.26 10.83 -11.90
N VAL A 92 10.72 9.64 -11.52
CA VAL A 92 9.95 8.71 -10.69
C VAL A 92 10.40 8.81 -9.23
N HIS A 93 9.49 9.24 -8.35
CA HIS A 93 9.71 9.38 -6.93
C HIS A 93 9.12 8.18 -6.20
N ARG A 94 9.95 7.24 -5.76
CA ARG A 94 9.52 6.07 -4.99
C ARG A 94 9.56 6.35 -3.51
N ILE A 95 8.42 6.27 -2.85
CA ILE A 95 8.30 6.48 -1.41
C ILE A 95 8.72 5.21 -0.67
N HIS A 96 9.56 5.35 0.34
CA HIS A 96 9.83 4.34 1.36
C HIS A 96 9.34 4.84 2.71
N VAL A 97 8.36 4.17 3.30
CA VAL A 97 7.82 4.54 4.61
C VAL A 97 8.77 4.05 5.69
N GLN A 98 9.18 4.94 6.60
CA GLN A 98 10.04 4.57 7.72
C GLN A 98 9.35 3.54 8.62
N GLY A 99 10.09 2.49 9.00
CA GLY A 99 9.58 1.31 9.70
C GLY A 99 9.19 0.15 8.79
N PHE A 100 9.15 0.32 7.45
CA PHE A 100 8.86 -0.76 6.51
C PHE A 100 10.13 -1.27 5.82
N ALA A 101 10.14 -2.56 5.48
CA ALA A 101 11.14 -3.19 4.63
C ALA A 101 12.59 -2.80 4.98
N GLY A 102 12.97 -2.96 6.22
CA GLY A 102 14.32 -2.70 6.73
C GLY A 102 14.64 -1.23 7.03
N ALA A 103 13.76 -0.27 6.69
CA ALA A 103 13.95 1.12 7.09
C ALA A 103 13.76 1.28 8.60
N PRO A 104 14.55 2.13 9.28
CA PRO A 104 14.36 2.43 10.69
C PRO A 104 12.97 3.05 10.93
N ALA A 105 12.37 2.82 12.10
CA ALA A 105 11.00 3.27 12.37
C ALA A 105 10.89 4.80 12.55
N GLU A 106 11.93 5.43 13.05
CA GLU A 106 12.06 6.88 13.25
C GLU A 106 10.77 7.52 13.82
N GLY A 107 10.22 8.53 13.19
CA GLY A 107 8.98 9.19 13.58
C GLY A 107 7.72 8.33 13.51
N ASN A 108 7.77 7.17 12.85
CA ASN A 108 6.68 6.20 12.82
C ASN A 108 6.76 5.17 13.98
N ALA A 109 7.80 5.23 14.82
CA ALA A 109 7.99 4.32 15.94
C ALA A 109 6.81 4.34 16.92
N GLN A 110 6.39 3.14 17.33
CA GLN A 110 5.28 2.94 18.27
C GLN A 110 5.84 2.76 19.69
N THR A 111 5.97 3.86 20.42
CA THR A 111 6.64 3.89 21.74
C THR A 111 5.67 3.77 22.91
N GLY A 112 4.36 3.92 22.68
CA GLY A 112 3.33 3.86 23.72
C GLY A 112 2.49 2.59 23.65
N ASP A 113 1.57 2.45 24.61
CA ASP A 113 0.59 1.34 24.66
C ASP A 113 -0.54 1.49 23.63
N ALA A 114 -0.81 2.73 23.20
CA ALA A 114 -1.79 3.02 22.16
C ALA A 114 -1.10 3.27 20.82
N PRO A 115 -1.68 2.78 19.70
CA PRO A 115 -1.10 2.99 18.38
C PRO A 115 -1.23 4.45 17.94
N THR A 116 -0.16 4.98 17.34
CA THR A 116 -0.16 6.28 16.67
C THR A 116 -0.36 6.09 15.17
N PRO A 117 -1.00 7.05 14.47
CA PRO A 117 -1.17 6.99 13.03
C PRO A 117 0.17 6.92 12.27
N VAL A 118 0.16 6.22 11.14
CA VAL A 118 1.29 6.11 10.21
C VAL A 118 0.90 6.67 8.83
N ALA A 119 -0.24 6.26 8.27
CA ALA A 119 -0.66 6.65 6.93
C ALA A 119 -0.96 8.16 6.82
N ALA A 120 -1.68 8.73 7.77
CA ALA A 120 -2.03 10.16 7.72
C ALA A 120 -0.78 11.06 7.84
N PRO A 121 0.14 10.87 8.82
CA PRO A 121 1.39 11.65 8.87
C PRO A 121 2.27 11.46 7.62
N VAL A 122 2.29 10.27 7.02
CA VAL A 122 3.02 10.02 5.76
C VAL A 122 2.40 10.81 4.61
N ALA A 123 1.06 10.90 4.52
CA ALA A 123 0.40 11.73 3.50
C ALA A 123 0.76 13.22 3.65
N ASP A 124 0.77 13.74 4.88
CA ASP A 124 1.18 15.12 5.18
C ASP A 124 2.65 15.37 4.82
N GLU A 125 3.50 14.37 5.08
CA GLU A 125 4.93 14.44 4.76
C GLU A 125 5.19 14.41 3.25
N ILE A 126 4.45 13.61 2.49
CA ILE A 126 4.51 13.64 1.02
C ILE A 126 4.06 15.00 0.50
N ALA A 127 3.01 15.61 1.07
CA ALA A 127 2.60 16.97 0.70
C ALA A 127 3.70 18.00 0.99
N ARG A 128 4.43 17.86 2.11
CA ARG A 128 5.60 18.68 2.42
C ARG A 128 6.71 18.48 1.40
N TYR A 129 7.03 17.22 1.07
CA TYR A 129 8.01 16.87 0.05
C TYR A 129 7.72 17.50 -1.31
N ILE A 130 6.47 17.38 -1.78
CA ILE A 130 6.01 17.99 -3.05
C ILE A 130 6.26 19.50 -3.06
N ARG A 131 5.88 20.18 -2.00
CA ARG A 131 6.02 21.62 -1.86
C ARG A 131 7.48 22.07 -1.81
N GLU A 132 8.30 21.43 -0.97
CA GLU A 132 9.71 21.81 -0.76
C GLU A 132 10.59 21.52 -1.98
N ASN A 133 10.24 20.51 -2.76
CA ASN A 133 10.96 20.17 -4.00
C ASN A 133 10.33 20.82 -5.25
N ASN A 134 9.33 21.71 -5.07
CA ASN A 134 8.67 22.42 -6.16
C ASN A 134 8.15 21.47 -7.25
N LEU A 135 7.51 20.35 -6.90
CA LEU A 135 6.93 19.43 -7.87
C LEU A 135 5.56 19.96 -8.33
N PRO A 136 5.41 20.35 -9.59
CA PRO A 136 4.18 20.99 -10.07
C PRO A 136 3.05 19.97 -10.30
N LYS A 137 2.27 19.67 -9.27
CA LYS A 137 1.14 18.73 -9.32
C LYS A 137 1.52 17.38 -9.94
N PRO A 138 2.39 16.60 -9.32
CA PRO A 138 2.81 15.29 -9.82
C PRO A 138 1.62 14.34 -9.99
N ALA A 139 1.78 13.34 -10.86
CA ALA A 139 0.92 12.17 -10.83
C ALA A 139 1.24 11.36 -9.56
N VAL A 140 0.22 10.80 -8.92
CA VAL A 140 0.38 9.97 -7.72
C VAL A 140 -0.25 8.60 -7.99
N VAL A 141 0.51 7.55 -7.77
CA VAL A 141 0.06 6.15 -7.87
C VAL A 141 0.28 5.48 -6.52
N GLY A 142 -0.78 5.01 -5.89
CA GLY A 142 -0.70 4.37 -4.58
C GLY A 142 -1.31 2.98 -4.60
N HIS A 143 -0.55 1.97 -4.15
CA HIS A 143 -1.01 0.60 -4.02
C HIS A 143 -1.44 0.30 -2.59
N SER A 144 -2.61 -0.33 -2.39
CA SER A 144 -3.06 -0.78 -1.07
C SER A 144 -3.04 0.37 -0.04
N MET A 145 -2.29 0.28 1.06
CA MET A 145 -2.07 1.39 1.99
C MET A 145 -1.61 2.66 1.28
N GLY A 146 -0.74 2.54 0.27
CA GLY A 146 -0.33 3.67 -0.57
C GLY A 146 -1.50 4.34 -1.30
N GLY A 147 -2.54 3.57 -1.66
CA GLY A 147 -3.80 4.08 -2.19
C GLY A 147 -4.58 4.90 -1.16
N THR A 148 -4.63 4.44 0.10
CA THR A 148 -5.21 5.22 1.21
C THR A 148 -4.43 6.51 1.45
N ILE A 149 -3.09 6.45 1.45
CA ILE A 149 -2.22 7.64 1.56
C ILE A 149 -2.47 8.60 0.39
N GLY A 150 -2.58 8.10 -0.84
CA GLY A 150 -2.90 8.91 -2.03
C GLY A 150 -4.26 9.60 -1.93
N LEU A 151 -5.29 8.91 -1.42
CA LEU A 151 -6.61 9.49 -1.16
C LEU A 151 -6.55 10.58 -0.08
N MET A 152 -5.83 10.34 1.04
CA MET A 152 -5.62 11.35 2.08
C MET A 152 -4.89 12.57 1.52
N LEU A 153 -3.81 12.36 0.76
CA LEU A 153 -3.04 13.42 0.13
C LEU A 153 -3.92 14.26 -0.80
N ALA A 154 -4.67 13.62 -1.70
CA ALA A 154 -5.52 14.32 -2.67
C ALA A 154 -6.71 15.06 -2.01
N ALA A 155 -7.28 14.50 -0.92
CA ALA A 155 -8.40 15.11 -0.23
C ALA A 155 -8.00 16.27 0.70
N ARG A 156 -6.84 16.15 1.36
CA ARG A 156 -6.38 17.09 2.39
C ARG A 156 -5.43 18.15 1.85
N HIS A 157 -4.74 17.83 0.74
CA HIS A 157 -3.80 18.69 0.05
C HIS A 157 -4.11 18.75 -1.46
N PRO A 158 -5.31 19.24 -1.88
CA PRO A 158 -5.81 19.11 -3.26
C PRO A 158 -4.93 19.82 -4.30
N ASP A 159 -4.12 20.80 -3.88
CA ASP A 159 -3.17 21.47 -4.78
C ASP A 159 -1.87 20.70 -5.01
N SER A 160 -1.64 19.61 -4.25
CA SER A 160 -0.42 18.81 -4.34
C SER A 160 -0.50 17.66 -5.35
N VAL A 161 -1.69 17.35 -5.88
CA VAL A 161 -1.90 16.18 -6.76
C VAL A 161 -2.46 16.62 -8.09
N GLY A 162 -1.77 16.30 -9.18
CA GLY A 162 -2.23 16.55 -10.54
C GLY A 162 -3.19 15.47 -11.03
N ARG A 163 -2.94 14.23 -10.64
CA ARG A 163 -3.72 13.04 -11.01
C ARG A 163 -3.48 11.94 -9.97
N LEU A 164 -4.51 11.18 -9.66
CA LEU A 164 -4.42 10.07 -8.70
C LEU A 164 -4.80 8.75 -9.37
N MET A 165 -3.96 7.73 -9.19
CA MET A 165 -4.30 6.34 -9.47
C MET A 165 -4.24 5.55 -8.16
N VAL A 166 -5.35 4.97 -7.76
CA VAL A 166 -5.45 4.06 -6.61
C VAL A 166 -5.43 2.63 -7.12
N VAL A 167 -4.52 1.82 -6.60
CA VAL A 167 -4.37 0.41 -6.99
C VAL A 167 -4.82 -0.48 -5.84
N ASP A 168 -5.96 -1.13 -6.07
CA ASP A 168 -6.61 -2.13 -5.22
C ASP A 168 -6.79 -1.72 -3.75
N MET A 169 -7.49 -0.60 -3.54
CA MET A 169 -7.89 -0.12 -2.22
C MET A 169 -9.28 0.55 -2.27
N ILE A 170 -10.06 0.33 -1.23
CA ILE A 170 -11.32 1.06 -1.00
C ILE A 170 -11.11 2.17 0.05
N PRO A 171 -11.87 3.27 0.01
CA PRO A 171 -11.66 4.42 0.89
C PRO A 171 -12.02 4.15 2.37
N PHE A 172 -12.65 3.02 2.67
CA PHE A 172 -12.93 2.57 4.03
C PHE A 172 -12.77 1.04 4.14
N MET A 173 -11.57 0.61 4.45
CA MET A 173 -11.27 -0.81 4.63
C MET A 173 -12.08 -1.43 5.80
N GLY A 174 -12.41 -0.63 6.81
CA GLY A 174 -13.22 -1.06 7.96
C GLY A 174 -14.59 -1.63 7.60
N ALA A 175 -15.16 -1.24 6.45
CA ALA A 175 -16.42 -1.80 5.96
C ALA A 175 -16.35 -3.32 5.72
N MET A 176 -15.15 -3.89 5.53
CA MET A 176 -14.93 -5.32 5.34
C MET A 176 -14.89 -6.11 6.65
N PHE A 177 -14.80 -5.43 7.80
CA PHE A 177 -14.64 -6.03 9.13
C PHE A 177 -15.96 -6.06 9.95
N GLY A 178 -17.06 -5.65 9.34
CA GLY A 178 -18.38 -5.63 10.00
C GLY A 178 -19.53 -5.85 9.02
N PRO A 179 -20.78 -5.81 9.52
CA PRO A 179 -21.98 -5.94 8.70
C PRO A 179 -22.17 -4.71 7.79
N PRO A 180 -23.07 -4.77 6.81
CA PRO A 180 -23.49 -3.60 6.04
C PRO A 180 -23.88 -2.44 6.97
N GLY A 181 -23.39 -1.23 6.69
CA GLY A 181 -23.61 -0.06 7.54
C GLY A 181 -22.52 0.17 8.61
N THR A 182 -21.44 -0.64 8.60
CA THR A 182 -20.27 -0.41 9.45
C THR A 182 -19.73 1.02 9.27
N THR A 183 -19.47 1.68 10.38
CA THR A 183 -18.88 3.03 10.48
C THR A 183 -17.49 2.96 11.12
N ALA A 184 -16.71 4.04 11.02
CA ALA A 184 -15.41 4.15 11.70
C ALA A 184 -15.55 3.91 13.23
N ASP A 185 -16.56 4.48 13.86
CA ASP A 185 -16.81 4.30 15.30
C ASP A 185 -17.15 2.85 15.64
N SER A 186 -18.02 2.21 14.84
CA SER A 186 -18.46 0.84 15.12
C SER A 186 -17.36 -0.21 14.88
N VAL A 187 -16.40 0.06 14.00
CA VAL A 187 -15.29 -0.87 13.71
C VAL A 187 -14.06 -0.63 14.58
N LYS A 188 -13.98 0.54 15.23
CA LYS A 188 -12.82 0.90 16.06
C LYS A 188 -12.43 -0.16 17.09
N PRO A 189 -13.36 -0.78 17.86
CA PRO A 189 -13.01 -1.85 18.79
C PRO A 189 -12.33 -3.06 18.10
N VAL A 190 -12.77 -3.41 16.88
CA VAL A 190 -12.17 -4.48 16.09
C VAL A 190 -10.76 -4.08 15.66
N ALA A 191 -10.58 -2.85 15.18
CA ALA A 191 -9.27 -2.33 14.79
C ALA A 191 -8.29 -2.32 15.98
N ASP A 192 -8.76 -1.92 17.17
CA ASP A 192 -7.96 -1.91 18.39
C ASP A 192 -7.58 -3.34 18.84
N GLN A 193 -8.48 -4.32 18.70
CA GLN A 193 -8.18 -5.73 18.96
C GLN A 193 -7.13 -6.29 17.99
N ILE A 194 -7.23 -5.94 16.70
CA ILE A 194 -6.25 -6.31 15.68
C ILE A 194 -4.87 -5.75 16.06
N TRP A 195 -4.79 -4.49 16.43
CA TRP A 195 -3.55 -3.87 16.92
C TRP A 195 -2.94 -4.66 18.07
N VAL A 196 -3.72 -4.91 19.13
CA VAL A 196 -3.24 -5.63 20.31
C VAL A 196 -2.73 -7.01 19.93
N ALA A 197 -3.46 -7.73 19.09
CA ALA A 197 -3.11 -9.07 18.66
C ALA A 197 -1.81 -9.08 17.85
N GLN A 198 -1.67 -8.17 16.88
CA GLN A 198 -0.50 -8.13 15.99
C GLN A 198 0.74 -7.57 16.68
N ALA A 199 0.63 -6.45 17.41
CA ALA A 199 1.74 -5.79 18.06
C ALA A 199 2.39 -6.65 19.15
N ASN A 200 1.61 -7.51 19.81
CA ASN A 200 2.06 -8.38 20.90
C ASN A 200 2.26 -9.85 20.50
N SER A 201 2.01 -10.19 19.24
CA SER A 201 2.25 -11.55 18.75
C SER A 201 3.75 -11.88 18.79
N PRO A 202 4.14 -13.10 19.18
CA PRO A 202 5.50 -13.57 18.95
C PRO A 202 5.88 -13.40 17.48
N ARG A 203 7.11 -12.94 17.23
CA ARG A 203 7.56 -12.61 15.86
C ARG A 203 7.33 -13.74 14.86
N GLU A 204 7.63 -14.97 15.25
CA GLU A 204 7.45 -16.15 14.40
C GLU A 204 5.98 -16.35 13.99
N ALA A 205 5.05 -16.20 14.94
CA ALA A 205 3.61 -16.32 14.68
C ALA A 205 3.10 -15.19 13.77
N TYR A 206 3.55 -13.96 13.99
CA TYR A 206 3.25 -12.82 13.13
C TYR A 206 3.74 -13.07 11.70
N VAL A 207 4.99 -13.48 11.53
CA VAL A 207 5.59 -13.77 10.21
C VAL A 207 4.86 -14.90 9.51
N ALA A 208 4.52 -15.99 10.21
CA ALA A 208 3.80 -17.12 9.63
C ALA A 208 2.42 -16.69 9.10
N GLN A 209 1.69 -15.89 9.86
CA GLN A 209 0.37 -15.37 9.48
C GLN A 209 0.48 -14.42 8.29
N ALA A 210 1.41 -13.46 8.33
CA ALA A 210 1.64 -12.52 7.24
C ALA A 210 2.07 -13.24 5.95
N THR A 211 2.92 -14.27 6.06
CA THR A 211 3.32 -15.12 4.93
C THR A 211 2.11 -15.78 4.26
N ALA A 212 1.18 -16.34 5.03
CA ALA A 212 -0.03 -16.92 4.48
C ALA A 212 -0.88 -15.90 3.71
N SER A 213 -0.98 -14.68 4.24
CA SER A 213 -1.69 -13.57 3.59
C SER A 213 -1.03 -13.15 2.29
N ILE A 214 0.29 -12.92 2.28
CA ILE A 214 1.06 -12.50 1.10
C ILE A 214 0.96 -13.54 -0.02
N ASN A 215 1.03 -14.83 0.30
CA ASN A 215 0.87 -15.90 -0.68
C ASN A 215 -0.49 -15.88 -1.39
N GLY A 216 -1.53 -15.37 -0.73
CA GLY A 216 -2.85 -15.16 -1.33
C GLY A 216 -3.00 -13.84 -2.10
N MET A 217 -2.03 -12.93 -2.01
CA MET A 217 -2.07 -11.60 -2.62
C MET A 217 -1.26 -11.51 -3.92
N ILE A 218 -0.49 -12.52 -4.27
CA ILE A 218 0.41 -12.55 -5.43
C ILE A 218 0.27 -13.90 -6.12
N ASN A 219 -0.24 -13.91 -7.37
CA ASN A 219 -0.37 -15.14 -8.16
C ASN A 219 0.99 -15.61 -8.67
N THR A 220 1.86 -14.69 -9.10
CA THR A 220 3.19 -14.99 -9.65
C THR A 220 4.16 -15.41 -8.54
N GLU A 221 4.36 -16.72 -8.39
CA GLU A 221 5.10 -17.32 -7.29
C GLU A 221 6.53 -16.77 -7.14
N SER A 222 7.23 -16.57 -8.27
CA SER A 222 8.59 -16.01 -8.29
C SER A 222 8.68 -14.55 -7.81
N ARG A 223 7.55 -13.85 -7.64
CA ARG A 223 7.50 -12.48 -7.14
C ARG A 223 7.19 -12.39 -5.64
N ARG A 224 6.81 -13.51 -5.01
CA ARG A 224 6.43 -13.53 -3.59
C ARG A 224 7.59 -13.24 -2.65
N GLU A 225 8.80 -13.71 -2.98
CA GLU A 225 9.96 -13.60 -2.07
C GLU A 225 10.29 -12.15 -1.72
N GLN A 226 10.20 -11.22 -2.69
CA GLN A 226 10.40 -9.79 -2.40
C GLN A 226 9.41 -9.28 -1.34
N ALA A 227 8.12 -9.55 -1.51
CA ALA A 227 7.09 -9.09 -0.57
C ALA A 227 7.22 -9.78 0.80
N LEU A 228 7.68 -11.03 0.83
CA LEU A 228 7.93 -11.76 2.07
C LEU A 228 9.14 -11.20 2.83
N GLU A 229 10.21 -10.84 2.12
CA GLU A 229 11.39 -10.22 2.74
C GLU A 229 11.09 -8.82 3.25
N ASP A 230 10.37 -8.01 2.47
CA ASP A 230 9.89 -6.70 2.90
C ASP A 230 9.10 -6.79 4.21
N MET A 231 8.18 -7.75 4.31
CA MET A 231 7.40 -7.99 5.53
C MET A 231 8.28 -8.47 6.69
N ARG A 232 9.22 -9.41 6.44
CA ARG A 232 10.13 -9.94 7.46
C ARG A 232 11.07 -8.90 8.03
N THR A 233 11.42 -7.89 7.28
CA THR A 233 12.33 -6.82 7.69
C THR A 233 11.59 -5.58 8.21
N SER A 234 10.27 -5.51 8.07
CA SER A 234 9.45 -4.43 8.61
C SER A 234 9.32 -4.48 10.14
N ASP A 235 9.22 -3.29 10.75
CA ASP A 235 8.86 -3.17 12.16
C ASP A 235 7.42 -3.63 12.38
N GLN A 236 7.25 -4.62 13.24
CA GLN A 236 5.96 -5.28 13.50
C GLN A 236 4.94 -4.31 14.10
N LYS A 237 5.38 -3.44 15.01
CA LYS A 237 4.46 -2.49 15.67
C LYS A 237 4.05 -1.38 14.71
N VAL A 238 4.97 -0.86 13.91
CA VAL A 238 4.63 0.12 12.86
C VAL A 238 3.64 -0.47 11.86
N SER A 239 3.88 -1.70 11.41
CA SER A 239 2.99 -2.42 10.49
C SER A 239 1.60 -2.65 11.11
N ALA A 240 1.54 -3.06 12.37
CA ALA A 240 0.28 -3.27 13.09
C ALA A 240 -0.50 -1.96 13.31
N ALA A 241 0.20 -0.86 13.64
CA ALA A 241 -0.42 0.46 13.81
C ALA A 241 -0.98 0.99 12.50
N ALA A 242 -0.22 0.85 11.41
CA ALA A 242 -0.66 1.22 10.07
C ALA A 242 -1.89 0.41 9.65
N PHE A 243 -1.89 -0.90 9.87
CA PHE A 243 -3.05 -1.74 9.54
C PHE A 243 -4.29 -1.37 10.36
N ARG A 244 -4.12 -1.13 11.66
CA ARG A 244 -5.20 -0.63 12.52
C ARG A 244 -5.76 0.69 12.00
N GLU A 245 -4.91 1.63 11.57
CA GLU A 245 -5.34 2.90 10.99
C GLU A 245 -6.15 2.69 9.72
N LEU A 246 -5.73 1.81 8.80
CA LEU A 246 -6.49 1.47 7.59
C LEU A 246 -7.91 0.96 7.91
N VAL A 247 -8.04 0.11 8.93
CA VAL A 247 -9.35 -0.43 9.35
C VAL A 247 -10.21 0.65 9.99
N ALA A 248 -9.64 1.55 10.78
CA ALA A 248 -10.39 2.55 11.54
C ALA A 248 -10.69 3.84 10.77
N THR A 249 -10.03 4.09 9.63
CA THR A 249 -10.17 5.35 8.89
C THR A 249 -11.20 5.23 7.77
N ASP A 250 -12.23 6.07 7.84
CA ASP A 250 -13.27 6.19 6.80
C ASP A 250 -13.04 7.47 5.98
N LEU A 251 -12.52 7.33 4.77
CA LEU A 251 -12.27 8.44 3.86
C LEU A 251 -13.47 8.77 2.94
N ARG A 252 -14.56 8.01 3.00
CA ARG A 252 -15.74 8.26 2.15
C ARG A 252 -16.29 9.68 2.30
N PRO A 253 -16.34 10.30 3.52
CA PRO A 253 -16.76 11.69 3.68
C PRO A 253 -15.78 12.71 3.09
N GLU A 254 -14.51 12.34 2.87
CA GLU A 254 -13.48 13.21 2.34
C GLU A 254 -13.38 13.16 0.80
N LEU A 255 -13.96 12.15 0.15
CA LEU A 255 -13.83 11.92 -1.30
C LEU A 255 -14.26 13.13 -2.15
N ALA A 256 -15.33 13.85 -1.75
CA ALA A 256 -15.81 15.03 -2.45
C ALA A 256 -14.82 16.21 -2.46
N LYS A 257 -13.78 16.19 -1.62
CA LYS A 257 -12.71 17.20 -1.57
C LYS A 257 -11.64 16.97 -2.63
N ILE A 258 -11.56 15.77 -3.21
CA ILE A 258 -10.57 15.40 -4.22
C ILE A 258 -10.93 16.08 -5.53
N THR A 259 -10.06 16.96 -6.01
CA THR A 259 -10.21 17.67 -7.28
C THR A 259 -9.40 17.07 -8.42
N ALA A 260 -8.37 16.28 -8.08
CA ALA A 260 -7.55 15.61 -9.07
C ALA A 260 -8.35 14.53 -9.82
N PRO A 261 -8.24 14.43 -11.15
CA PRO A 261 -8.77 13.29 -11.88
C PRO A 261 -8.27 11.98 -11.27
N THR A 262 -9.21 11.10 -10.91
CA THR A 262 -8.90 9.89 -10.16
C THR A 262 -9.36 8.65 -10.90
N GLU A 263 -8.46 7.68 -11.02
CA GLU A 263 -8.77 6.33 -11.47
C GLU A 263 -8.46 5.32 -10.36
N VAL A 264 -9.34 4.35 -10.20
CA VAL A 264 -9.17 3.24 -9.27
C VAL A 264 -9.09 1.96 -10.08
N VAL A 265 -7.94 1.34 -10.06
CA VAL A 265 -7.72 0.02 -10.65
C VAL A 265 -7.80 -1.02 -9.53
N TYR A 266 -8.58 -2.06 -9.73
CA TYR A 266 -8.81 -3.06 -8.70
C TYR A 266 -8.92 -4.47 -9.28
N VAL A 267 -8.80 -5.46 -8.42
CA VAL A 267 -8.91 -6.88 -8.78
C VAL A 267 -10.13 -7.51 -8.13
N LYS A 268 -10.55 -8.67 -8.63
CA LYS A 268 -11.57 -9.45 -7.95
C LYS A 268 -11.05 -9.91 -6.58
N PHE A 269 -11.80 -9.69 -5.53
CA PHE A 269 -11.44 -10.19 -4.20
C PHE A 269 -11.17 -11.69 -4.20
N ASN A 270 -10.10 -12.12 -3.59
CA ASN A 270 -9.71 -13.52 -3.47
C ASN A 270 -10.55 -14.24 -2.41
N ASP A 271 -11.87 -14.31 -2.66
CA ASP A 271 -12.83 -15.06 -1.87
C ASP A 271 -13.80 -15.77 -2.85
N PRO A 272 -14.00 -17.10 -2.73
CA PRO A 272 -14.91 -17.84 -3.62
C PRO A 272 -16.37 -17.32 -3.62
N ARG A 273 -16.77 -16.60 -2.58
CA ARG A 273 -18.12 -16.01 -2.47
C ARG A 273 -18.23 -14.66 -3.20
N MET A 274 -17.10 -14.06 -3.57
CA MET A 274 -17.04 -12.79 -4.29
C MET A 274 -16.94 -13.03 -5.78
N THR A 275 -18.04 -12.73 -6.47
CA THR A 275 -18.02 -12.71 -7.94
C THR A 275 -17.43 -11.40 -8.46
N PRO A 276 -17.03 -11.33 -9.75
CA PRO A 276 -16.66 -10.05 -10.37
C PRO A 276 -17.72 -8.96 -10.17
N GLN A 277 -18.99 -9.29 -10.35
CA GLN A 277 -20.11 -8.35 -10.22
C GLN A 277 -20.28 -7.82 -8.78
N ILE A 278 -20.10 -8.69 -7.78
CA ILE A 278 -20.13 -8.26 -6.36
C ILE A 278 -18.95 -7.35 -6.08
N THR A 279 -17.75 -7.70 -6.56
CA THR A 279 -16.56 -6.84 -6.39
C THR A 279 -16.79 -5.47 -7.04
N ASP A 280 -17.28 -5.41 -8.28
CA ASP A 280 -17.60 -4.17 -8.98
C ASP A 280 -18.60 -3.32 -8.19
N ALA A 281 -19.65 -3.92 -7.65
CA ALA A 281 -20.64 -3.22 -6.83
C ALA A 281 -20.03 -2.65 -5.53
N VAL A 282 -19.11 -3.38 -4.89
CA VAL A 282 -18.39 -2.88 -3.69
C VAL A 282 -17.57 -1.64 -4.04
N TYR A 283 -16.79 -1.67 -5.13
CA TYR A 283 -16.01 -0.52 -5.55
C TYR A 283 -16.90 0.66 -5.96
N GLN A 284 -17.97 0.44 -6.72
CA GLN A 284 -18.92 1.48 -7.11
C GLN A 284 -19.55 2.16 -5.88
N MET A 285 -20.01 1.38 -4.89
CA MET A 285 -20.58 1.93 -3.66
C MET A 285 -19.53 2.67 -2.82
N SER A 286 -18.33 2.13 -2.73
CA SER A 286 -17.24 2.70 -1.92
C SER A 286 -16.79 4.06 -2.43
N TYR A 287 -16.77 4.24 -3.74
CA TYR A 287 -16.32 5.47 -4.40
C TYR A 287 -17.46 6.38 -4.89
N ALA A 288 -18.70 6.09 -4.52
CA ALA A 288 -19.87 6.89 -4.96
C ALA A 288 -19.78 8.38 -4.59
N GLY A 289 -19.03 8.71 -3.53
CA GLY A 289 -18.79 10.10 -3.11
C GLY A 289 -17.69 10.84 -3.86
N LEU A 290 -16.98 10.18 -4.82
CA LEU A 290 -15.90 10.81 -5.61
C LEU A 290 -16.41 11.15 -7.01
N PRO A 291 -16.65 12.45 -7.31
CA PRO A 291 -17.13 12.85 -8.63
C PRO A 291 -16.13 12.52 -9.75
N GLY A 292 -16.63 11.94 -10.84
CA GLY A 292 -15.81 11.68 -12.04
C GLY A 292 -14.78 10.56 -11.88
N VAL A 293 -14.83 9.77 -10.82
CA VAL A 293 -13.93 8.62 -10.66
C VAL A 293 -14.12 7.60 -11.78
N THR A 294 -13.01 7.10 -12.30
CA THR A 294 -12.99 5.96 -13.22
C THR A 294 -12.65 4.70 -12.43
N LEU A 295 -13.46 3.65 -12.58
CA LEU A 295 -13.27 2.36 -11.92
C LEU A 295 -12.92 1.29 -12.96
N LYS A 296 -11.81 0.61 -12.80
CA LYS A 296 -11.27 -0.39 -13.74
C LYS A 296 -10.88 -1.66 -13.02
N ARG A 297 -11.56 -2.77 -13.32
CA ARG A 297 -11.14 -4.08 -12.82
C ARG A 297 -10.12 -4.71 -13.76
N ILE A 298 -9.03 -5.20 -13.19
CA ILE A 298 -8.08 -6.08 -13.86
C ILE A 298 -8.48 -7.52 -13.54
N ASP A 299 -8.79 -8.30 -14.58
CA ASP A 299 -9.06 -9.73 -14.46
C ASP A 299 -7.73 -10.52 -14.40
N ASP A 300 -7.78 -11.73 -13.84
CA ASP A 300 -6.66 -12.67 -13.74
C ASP A 300 -5.44 -12.14 -12.95
N SER A 301 -5.66 -11.14 -12.10
CA SER A 301 -4.65 -10.53 -11.22
C SER A 301 -5.02 -10.72 -9.76
N ALA A 302 -4.01 -10.64 -8.89
CA ALA A 302 -4.18 -10.58 -7.45
C ALA A 302 -3.91 -9.16 -6.91
N HIS A 303 -3.92 -8.99 -5.59
CA HIS A 303 -3.82 -7.69 -4.91
C HIS A 303 -2.60 -6.86 -5.37
N VAL A 304 -1.45 -7.52 -5.59
CA VAL A 304 -0.24 -6.85 -6.10
C VAL A 304 -0.24 -6.90 -7.63
N SER A 305 -1.15 -6.18 -8.26
CA SER A 305 -1.43 -6.25 -9.70
C SER A 305 -0.26 -5.84 -10.60
N MET A 306 0.70 -5.06 -10.09
CA MET A 306 1.94 -4.74 -10.80
C MET A 306 2.88 -5.96 -10.93
N PHE A 307 2.59 -7.08 -10.24
CA PHE A 307 3.28 -8.36 -10.38
C PHE A 307 2.52 -9.37 -11.23
N ASP A 308 1.16 -9.22 -11.33
CA ASP A 308 0.25 -10.24 -11.84
C ASP A 308 -0.83 -9.68 -12.79
N PRO A 309 -0.86 -9.99 -14.01
CA PRO A 309 0.15 -9.83 -15.05
C PRO A 309 0.40 -8.33 -15.27
N PRO A 310 1.65 -7.87 -15.23
CA PRO A 310 1.96 -6.44 -15.18
C PRO A 310 1.51 -5.65 -16.41
N GLN A 311 1.34 -6.30 -17.57
CA GLN A 311 0.91 -5.63 -18.82
C GLN A 311 -0.50 -5.02 -18.70
N ALA A 312 -1.42 -5.67 -17.99
CA ALA A 312 -2.76 -5.14 -17.79
C ALA A 312 -2.71 -3.88 -16.89
N PHE A 313 -1.90 -3.93 -15.83
CA PHE A 313 -1.65 -2.77 -14.97
C PHE A 313 -0.97 -1.63 -15.74
N TYR A 314 0.08 -1.91 -16.54
CA TYR A 314 0.78 -0.89 -17.32
C TYR A 314 -0.14 -0.23 -18.36
N GLY A 315 -1.04 -0.98 -18.99
CA GLY A 315 -2.03 -0.42 -19.93
C GLY A 315 -2.95 0.61 -19.28
N GLU A 316 -3.43 0.36 -18.05
CA GLU A 316 -4.23 1.33 -17.31
C GLU A 316 -3.37 2.50 -16.80
N LEU A 317 -2.14 2.26 -16.35
CA LEU A 317 -1.20 3.31 -15.96
C LEU A 317 -0.94 4.28 -17.10
N ASP A 318 -0.61 3.76 -18.30
CA ASP A 318 -0.37 4.58 -19.49
C ASP A 318 -1.62 5.38 -19.88
N ALA A 319 -2.80 4.77 -19.81
CA ALA A 319 -4.07 5.46 -20.10
C ALA A 319 -4.35 6.59 -19.09
N VAL A 320 -4.00 6.42 -17.82
CA VAL A 320 -4.09 7.47 -16.80
C VAL A 320 -3.11 8.61 -17.10
N LEU A 321 -1.87 8.27 -17.41
CA LEU A 321 -0.79 9.26 -17.59
C LEU A 321 -0.88 10.03 -18.93
N ALA A 322 -1.60 9.51 -19.92
CA ALA A 322 -1.82 10.15 -21.22
C ALA A 322 -2.91 11.24 -21.21
N ARG A 323 -3.78 11.29 -20.21
CA ARG A 323 -4.86 12.28 -20.04
C ARG A 323 -4.36 13.54 -19.35
#